data_16994210234d9a2113c9be8285e9c8cf
#
_entry.id   16994210234d9a2113c9be8285e9c8cf
#
_cell.length_a   1.000
_cell.length_b   1.000
_cell.length_c   1.000
_cell.angle_alpha   90.00
_cell.angle_beta   90.00
_cell.angle_gamma   90.00
#
_symmetry.space_group_name_H-M   'P 1'
#
loop_
_entity.id
_entity.type
_entity.pdbx_description
1 polymer ?
#
loop_
_entity_poly.entity_id
_entity_poly.type
_entity_poly.pdbx_seq_one_letter_code
_entity_poly.pdbx_strand_id
1 'polypeptide(L)'
;MCGRYAATKNQADLVEEFEVEVDATGEPTRAVMTHQQNPPPGQADYNMAPTKKAPIVLSRPPRGSDDDAPPVRQLRLVNWGLVPSWAKDVKIGNRMINSRSDSVLEKPAFKRAAKSRRCLVPAEGWYEWQKSPTEKDAKGKPRKQPFYTHRLHGEVMAFAGLYEFWRDKSVADADDPEAWLTTFTIITTDAEPGLDRIHDRQPLVLERPDWAAWLDPQTEEETVRRLLAFEQPGRFDAYPISTEVNNTRNNGADLLLPLPKDDLHGVVDIVTGEVIGAR
;
A
#
# COMPACT_ATOMS: atom_id res chain seq x y z
N MET A 1 -7.32 -8.78 -0.40
CA MET A 1 -6.57 -7.73 -1.16
C MET A 1 -6.31 -6.58 -0.21
N CYS A 2 -5.05 -6.16 -0.05
CA CYS A 2 -4.69 -5.05 0.82
C CYS A 2 -5.39 -3.76 0.37
N GLY A 3 -6.51 -3.44 0.99
CA GLY A 3 -7.31 -2.25 0.71
C GLY A 3 -7.23 -1.19 1.80
N ARG A 4 -6.44 -1.44 2.85
CA ARG A 4 -6.29 -0.55 3.99
C ARG A 4 -4.97 -0.83 4.73
N TYR A 5 -4.26 0.21 5.16
CA TYR A 5 -3.03 0.06 5.95
C TYR A 5 -2.82 1.24 6.91
N ALA A 6 -1.87 1.11 7.84
CA ALA A 6 -1.44 2.18 8.73
C ALA A 6 -0.14 2.81 8.19
N ALA A 7 -0.11 4.14 8.06
CA ALA A 7 1.01 4.96 7.65
C ALA A 7 1.21 6.07 8.69
N THR A 8 1.85 5.75 9.80
CA THR A 8 1.86 6.61 10.99
C THR A 8 3.20 7.29 11.25
N LYS A 9 4.27 6.85 10.57
CA LYS A 9 5.59 7.48 10.68
C LYS A 9 5.59 8.90 10.14
N ASN A 10 6.23 9.77 10.86
CA ASN A 10 6.43 11.14 10.38
C ASN A 10 7.47 11.18 9.24
N GLN A 11 7.52 12.30 8.57
CA GLN A 11 8.35 12.51 7.38
C GLN A 11 9.85 12.38 7.68
N ALA A 12 10.32 12.90 8.83
CA ALA A 12 11.73 12.83 9.21
C ALA A 12 12.18 11.38 9.45
N ASP A 13 11.35 10.59 10.15
CA ASP A 13 11.61 9.16 10.37
C ASP A 13 11.67 8.40 9.04
N LEU A 14 10.79 8.71 8.07
CA LEU A 14 10.80 8.07 6.77
C LEU A 14 12.02 8.44 5.94
N VAL A 15 12.49 9.70 6.02
CA VAL A 15 13.71 10.15 5.35
C VAL A 15 14.92 9.37 5.87
N GLU A 16 15.03 9.20 7.18
CA GLU A 16 16.12 8.43 7.79
C GLU A 16 16.04 6.94 7.46
N GLU A 17 14.88 6.30 7.72
CA GLU A 17 14.68 4.86 7.55
C GLU A 17 14.91 4.38 6.13
N PHE A 18 14.42 5.13 5.15
CA PHE A 18 14.52 4.79 3.73
C PHE A 18 15.72 5.43 3.02
N GLU A 19 16.64 6.09 3.75
CA GLU A 19 17.83 6.73 3.20
C GLU A 19 17.47 7.68 2.04
N VAL A 20 16.46 8.54 2.27
CA VAL A 20 15.95 9.47 1.28
C VAL A 20 16.92 10.65 1.11
N GLU A 21 17.28 10.95 -0.13
CA GLU A 21 18.18 12.05 -0.47
C GLU A 21 17.43 13.37 -0.76
N VAL A 22 16.20 13.24 -1.26
CA VAL A 22 15.36 14.41 -1.60
C VAL A 22 13.96 14.22 -1.02
N ASP A 23 13.62 15.10 -0.10
CA ASP A 23 12.24 15.22 0.35
C ASP A 23 11.45 16.12 -0.61
N ALA A 24 10.59 15.49 -1.40
CA ALA A 24 9.72 16.13 -2.38
C ALA A 24 8.24 16.10 -1.97
N THR A 25 7.94 15.90 -0.68
CA THR A 25 6.56 15.88 -0.17
C THR A 25 5.84 17.21 -0.31
N GLY A 26 6.58 18.33 -0.34
CA GLY A 26 6.06 19.67 -0.57
C GLY A 26 5.82 20.03 -2.03
N GLU A 27 6.20 19.18 -2.98
CA GLU A 27 5.95 19.48 -4.39
C GLU A 27 4.45 19.46 -4.72
N PRO A 28 3.94 20.46 -5.46
CA PRO A 28 2.55 20.51 -5.86
C PRO A 28 2.21 19.31 -6.76
N THR A 29 1.16 18.59 -6.41
CA THR A 29 0.64 17.47 -7.19
C THR A 29 -0.87 17.50 -7.20
N ARG A 30 -1.48 17.21 -8.35
CA ARG A 30 -2.93 17.08 -8.48
C ARG A 30 -3.48 16.06 -7.49
N ALA A 31 -4.66 16.33 -6.93
CA ALA A 31 -5.38 15.41 -6.07
C ALA A 31 -6.52 14.72 -6.85
N VAL A 32 -6.77 13.44 -6.54
CA VAL A 32 -7.94 12.70 -7.07
C VAL A 32 -9.19 13.05 -6.27
N MET A 33 -9.02 13.27 -4.96
CA MET A 33 -10.15 13.61 -4.08
C MET A 33 -10.60 15.06 -4.31
N THR A 34 -11.91 15.25 -4.39
CA THR A 34 -12.54 16.57 -4.52
C THR A 34 -12.77 17.27 -3.19
N HIS A 35 -12.57 16.57 -2.08
CA HIS A 35 -12.68 17.09 -0.71
C HIS A 35 -11.34 16.94 0.01
N GLN A 36 -11.16 17.71 1.07
CA GLN A 36 -9.94 17.66 1.87
C GLN A 36 -9.73 16.27 2.47
N GLN A 37 -8.53 15.71 2.30
CA GLN A 37 -8.14 14.44 2.91
C GLN A 37 -8.06 14.60 4.43
N ASN A 38 -8.55 13.61 5.17
CA ASN A 38 -8.44 13.51 6.62
C ASN A 38 -7.79 12.16 7.00
N PRO A 39 -6.67 12.14 7.75
CA PRO A 39 -5.83 13.31 8.07
C PRO A 39 -5.20 13.94 6.81
N PRO A 40 -4.68 15.16 6.88
CA PRO A 40 -3.94 15.77 5.78
C PRO A 40 -2.78 14.89 5.30
N PRO A 41 -2.44 14.94 4.00
CA PRO A 41 -1.32 14.16 3.45
C PRO A 41 -0.02 14.38 4.23
N GLY A 42 0.71 13.29 4.52
CA GLY A 42 1.97 13.33 5.29
C GLY A 42 1.82 13.33 6.80
N GLN A 43 0.59 13.44 7.33
CA GLN A 43 0.31 13.22 8.75
C GLN A 43 0.02 11.75 9.04
N ALA A 44 0.16 11.35 10.31
CA ALA A 44 -0.11 9.99 10.77
C ALA A 44 -1.53 9.53 10.39
N ASP A 45 -1.63 8.54 9.52
CA ASP A 45 -2.88 7.96 9.07
C ASP A 45 -2.97 6.49 9.48
N TYR A 46 -3.70 6.23 10.56
CA TYR A 46 -3.94 4.88 11.06
C TYR A 46 -4.95 4.11 10.21
N ASN A 47 -5.53 4.76 9.19
CA ASN A 47 -6.59 4.19 8.38
C ASN A 47 -6.46 4.66 6.92
N MET A 48 -5.24 4.52 6.36
CA MET A 48 -4.95 4.86 4.99
C MET A 48 -5.83 4.06 4.04
N ALA A 49 -6.58 4.76 3.21
CA ALA A 49 -7.57 4.19 2.29
C ALA A 49 -7.27 4.59 0.84
N PRO A 50 -7.75 3.84 -0.15
CA PRO A 50 -7.63 4.21 -1.57
C PRO A 50 -8.10 5.64 -1.86
N THR A 51 -7.52 6.25 -2.86
CA THR A 51 -7.69 7.66 -3.31
C THR A 51 -7.00 8.72 -2.45
N LYS A 52 -6.62 8.40 -1.21
CA LYS A 52 -5.79 9.30 -0.40
C LYS A 52 -4.38 9.44 -0.99
N LYS A 53 -3.73 10.56 -0.72
CA LYS A 53 -2.28 10.73 -0.91
C LYS A 53 -1.56 10.11 0.27
N ALA A 54 -0.57 9.28 -0.05
CA ALA A 54 0.28 8.60 0.92
C ALA A 54 1.76 8.78 0.57
N PRO A 55 2.67 8.71 1.54
CA PRO A 55 4.09 8.73 1.28
C PRO A 55 4.53 7.47 0.52
N ILE A 56 5.32 7.65 -0.51
CA ILE A 56 6.05 6.59 -1.21
C ILE A 56 7.50 7.00 -1.38
N VAL A 57 8.40 6.01 -1.40
CA VAL A 57 9.81 6.20 -1.74
C VAL A 57 10.04 5.67 -3.15
N LEU A 58 10.64 6.49 -4.00
CA LEU A 58 10.97 6.14 -5.38
C LEU A 58 12.37 6.63 -5.74
N SER A 59 12.95 6.11 -6.84
CA SER A 59 14.23 6.57 -7.35
C SER A 59 14.05 7.15 -8.76
N ARG A 60 14.47 8.42 -8.94
CA ARG A 60 14.46 9.13 -10.22
C ARG A 60 15.34 10.38 -10.14
N PRO A 61 15.76 10.96 -11.28
CA PRO A 61 16.40 12.27 -11.29
C PRO A 61 15.53 13.34 -10.61
N PRO A 62 16.10 14.28 -9.85
CA PRO A 62 15.38 15.41 -9.28
C PRO A 62 14.68 16.26 -10.36
N ARG A 63 13.58 16.90 -10.01
CA ARG A 63 12.88 17.79 -10.94
C ARG A 63 13.77 19.00 -11.28
N GLY A 64 13.90 19.29 -12.59
CA GLY A 64 14.71 20.41 -13.09
C GLY A 64 16.22 20.13 -13.11
N SER A 65 16.67 18.91 -12.82
CA SER A 65 18.04 18.49 -13.07
C SER A 65 18.28 18.22 -14.56
N ASP A 66 19.55 18.14 -14.95
CA ASP A 66 19.94 17.75 -16.31
C ASP A 66 19.39 16.36 -16.68
N ASP A 67 19.18 16.12 -17.99
CA ASP A 67 18.60 14.87 -18.49
C ASP A 67 19.42 13.62 -18.10
N ASP A 68 20.74 13.77 -17.90
CA ASP A 68 21.67 12.71 -17.51
C ASP A 68 21.89 12.63 -15.99
N ALA A 69 21.18 13.39 -15.19
CA ALA A 69 21.34 13.38 -13.74
C ALA A 69 21.04 11.98 -13.18
N PRO A 70 21.84 11.46 -12.25
CA PRO A 70 21.60 10.14 -11.65
C PRO A 70 20.29 10.13 -10.86
N PRO A 71 19.59 9.00 -10.85
CA PRO A 71 18.42 8.85 -10.01
C PRO A 71 18.82 8.87 -8.53
N VAL A 72 18.04 9.55 -7.70
CA VAL A 72 18.18 9.65 -6.24
C VAL A 72 16.91 9.20 -5.56
N ARG A 73 17.01 8.71 -4.33
CA ARG A 73 15.83 8.34 -3.53
C ARG A 73 15.06 9.58 -3.11
N GLN A 74 13.76 9.58 -3.40
CA GLN A 74 12.86 10.69 -3.12
C GLN A 74 11.66 10.21 -2.32
N LEU A 75 11.28 10.95 -1.30
CA LEU A 75 10.02 10.79 -0.60
C LEU A 75 8.97 11.70 -1.24
N ARG A 76 7.83 11.14 -1.64
CA ARG A 76 6.75 11.88 -2.32
C ARG A 76 5.37 11.51 -1.76
N LEU A 77 4.45 12.47 -1.79
CA LEU A 77 3.03 12.24 -1.49
C LEU A 77 2.28 11.96 -2.80
N VAL A 78 1.78 10.73 -2.97
CA VAL A 78 1.22 10.22 -4.23
C VAL A 78 -0.14 9.58 -3.99
N ASN A 79 -1.08 9.72 -4.92
CA ASN A 79 -2.44 9.18 -4.80
C ASN A 79 -2.46 7.65 -4.93
N TRP A 80 -3.14 6.97 -4.02
CA TRP A 80 -3.30 5.52 -4.06
C TRP A 80 -4.43 5.08 -4.99
N GLY A 81 -4.09 4.30 -5.98
CA GLY A 81 -4.94 3.82 -7.06
C GLY A 81 -4.36 4.21 -8.42
N LEU A 82 -3.53 3.33 -9.00
CA LEU A 82 -2.75 3.61 -10.20
C LEU A 82 -3.64 3.93 -11.40
N VAL A 83 -3.37 5.06 -12.03
CA VAL A 83 -4.00 5.48 -13.30
C VAL A 83 -2.99 5.28 -14.43
N PRO A 84 -3.18 4.30 -15.32
CA PRO A 84 -2.28 4.11 -16.46
C PRO A 84 -2.20 5.34 -17.35
N SER A 85 -1.03 5.63 -17.91
CA SER A 85 -0.81 6.83 -18.76
C SER A 85 -1.74 6.95 -19.97
N TRP A 86 -2.28 5.82 -20.44
CA TRP A 86 -3.24 5.75 -21.57
C TRP A 86 -4.70 5.87 -21.14
N ALA A 87 -4.99 5.90 -19.84
CA ALA A 87 -6.37 5.94 -19.35
C ALA A 87 -7.11 7.21 -19.79
N LYS A 88 -8.39 7.06 -20.14
CA LYS A 88 -9.26 8.19 -20.51
C LYS A 88 -9.92 8.84 -19.29
N ASP A 89 -10.03 8.10 -18.17
CA ASP A 89 -10.68 8.55 -16.95
C ASP A 89 -9.86 8.09 -15.73
N VAL A 90 -9.61 9.02 -14.82
CA VAL A 90 -8.88 8.76 -13.57
C VAL A 90 -9.60 7.78 -12.63
N LYS A 91 -10.92 7.61 -12.78
CA LYS A 91 -11.73 6.67 -11.98
C LYS A 91 -11.28 5.21 -12.12
N ILE A 92 -10.51 4.87 -13.16
CA ILE A 92 -9.92 3.54 -13.32
C ILE A 92 -9.02 3.19 -12.13
N GLY A 93 -8.37 4.19 -11.51
CA GLY A 93 -7.53 4.03 -10.33
C GLY A 93 -8.25 3.35 -9.16
N ASN A 94 -9.56 3.57 -9.00
CA ASN A 94 -10.35 2.93 -7.94
C ASN A 94 -10.34 1.39 -7.99
N ARG A 95 -10.02 0.81 -9.15
CA ARG A 95 -9.92 -0.65 -9.37
C ARG A 95 -8.46 -1.14 -9.44
N MET A 96 -7.51 -0.21 -9.39
CA MET A 96 -6.07 -0.47 -9.53
C MET A 96 -5.29 -0.10 -8.27
N ILE A 97 -5.90 -0.31 -7.11
CA ILE A 97 -5.26 -0.11 -5.80
C ILE A 97 -4.22 -1.19 -5.53
N ASN A 98 -4.39 -2.37 -6.12
CA ASN A 98 -3.46 -3.49 -6.03
C ASN A 98 -3.14 -4.06 -7.41
N SER A 99 -1.95 -4.61 -7.54
CA SER A 99 -1.51 -5.47 -8.64
C SER A 99 -0.99 -6.79 -8.07
N ARG A 100 -1.05 -7.87 -8.84
CA ARG A 100 -0.60 -9.19 -8.40
C ARG A 100 0.84 -9.42 -8.85
N SER A 101 1.71 -9.91 -7.97
CA SER A 101 3.12 -10.20 -8.25
C SER A 101 3.30 -11.18 -9.42
N ASP A 102 2.40 -12.17 -9.54
CA ASP A 102 2.44 -13.23 -10.57
C ASP A 102 2.14 -12.75 -12.00
N SER A 103 1.52 -11.57 -12.16
CA SER A 103 1.07 -11.08 -13.48
C SER A 103 1.39 -9.61 -13.74
N VAL A 104 2.06 -8.94 -12.82
CA VAL A 104 2.32 -7.48 -12.90
C VAL A 104 3.20 -7.09 -14.10
N LEU A 105 4.13 -7.95 -14.50
CA LEU A 105 5.03 -7.73 -15.64
C LEU A 105 4.34 -7.93 -17.00
N GLU A 106 3.16 -8.55 -17.02
CA GLU A 106 2.46 -8.93 -18.26
C GLU A 106 1.24 -8.06 -18.52
N LYS A 107 0.54 -7.63 -17.46
CA LYS A 107 -0.69 -6.84 -17.59
C LYS A 107 -0.43 -5.46 -18.17
N PRO A 108 -1.14 -5.04 -19.24
CA PRO A 108 -0.92 -3.75 -19.93
C PRO A 108 -1.00 -2.54 -18.99
N ALA A 109 -1.81 -2.61 -17.92
CA ALA A 109 -1.96 -1.53 -16.96
C ALA A 109 -0.70 -1.30 -16.10
N PHE A 110 0.10 -2.33 -15.87
CA PHE A 110 1.21 -2.31 -14.93
C PHE A 110 2.59 -2.54 -15.57
N LYS A 111 2.64 -3.28 -16.69
CA LYS A 111 3.87 -3.71 -17.37
C LYS A 111 4.88 -2.58 -17.55
N ARG A 112 4.44 -1.40 -18.00
CA ARG A 112 5.32 -0.25 -18.22
C ARG A 112 5.88 0.29 -16.91
N ALA A 113 5.05 0.42 -15.88
CA ALA A 113 5.47 0.87 -14.56
C ALA A 113 6.40 -0.15 -13.89
N ALA A 114 6.09 -1.44 -14.00
CA ALA A 114 6.90 -2.51 -13.43
C ALA A 114 8.33 -2.56 -13.99
N LYS A 115 8.53 -2.10 -15.22
CA LYS A 115 9.85 -2.06 -15.86
C LYS A 115 10.77 -1.00 -15.23
N SER A 116 10.26 0.21 -14.88
CA SER A 116 11.13 1.34 -14.49
C SER A 116 10.54 2.29 -13.45
N ARG A 117 9.30 2.10 -13.06
CA ARG A 117 8.62 2.98 -12.08
C ARG A 117 8.13 2.16 -10.87
N ARG A 118 9.12 1.61 -10.17
CA ARG A 118 8.92 0.88 -8.93
C ARG A 118 9.11 1.82 -7.75
N CYS A 119 8.37 1.58 -6.69
CA CYS A 119 8.44 2.35 -5.44
C CYS A 119 8.30 1.44 -4.24
N LEU A 120 8.64 1.96 -3.08
CA LEU A 120 8.34 1.37 -1.79
C LEU A 120 7.22 2.20 -1.14
N VAL A 121 6.28 1.49 -0.52
CA VAL A 121 5.18 2.11 0.23
C VAL A 121 5.42 1.83 1.71
N PRO A 122 5.85 2.82 2.51
CA PRO A 122 6.04 2.66 3.95
C PRO A 122 4.73 2.35 4.66
N ALA A 123 4.76 1.39 5.57
CA ALA A 123 3.61 1.01 6.38
C ALA A 123 4.05 0.38 7.70
N GLU A 124 3.30 0.60 8.78
CA GLU A 124 3.49 -0.10 10.06
C GLU A 124 2.71 -1.42 10.12
N GLY A 125 1.63 -1.53 9.35
CA GLY A 125 0.79 -2.71 9.24
C GLY A 125 -0.32 -2.52 8.23
N TRP A 126 -1.02 -3.60 7.93
CA TRP A 126 -2.18 -3.56 7.04
C TRP A 126 -3.38 -4.25 7.66
N TYR A 127 -4.55 -3.99 7.09
CA TYR A 127 -5.81 -4.54 7.53
C TYR A 127 -6.36 -5.50 6.49
N GLU A 128 -6.86 -6.65 6.95
CA GLU A 128 -7.64 -7.59 6.17
C GLU A 128 -8.84 -8.09 6.96
N TRP A 129 -9.84 -8.60 6.27
CA TRP A 129 -11.12 -8.98 6.86
C TRP A 129 -11.37 -10.46 6.71
N GLN A 130 -11.28 -11.17 7.84
CA GLN A 130 -11.64 -12.58 7.93
C GLN A 130 -13.16 -12.76 7.83
N LYS A 131 -13.61 -13.69 7.00
CA LYS A 131 -15.01 -14.08 6.94
C LYS A 131 -15.29 -15.12 8.01
N SER A 132 -16.25 -14.84 8.89
CA SER A 132 -16.68 -15.82 9.90
C SER A 132 -17.30 -17.06 9.24
N PRO A 133 -16.92 -18.28 9.65
CA PRO A 133 -17.54 -19.49 9.18
C PRO A 133 -18.93 -19.74 9.82
N THR A 134 -19.22 -19.16 10.98
CA THR A 134 -20.43 -19.42 11.77
C THR A 134 -21.34 -18.21 11.88
N GLU A 135 -20.80 -17.01 11.99
CA GLU A 135 -21.56 -15.78 12.23
C GLU A 135 -21.97 -15.08 10.93
N LYS A 136 -23.17 -14.50 10.92
CA LYS A 136 -23.71 -13.71 9.81
C LYS A 136 -24.00 -12.28 10.23
N ASP A 137 -23.88 -11.37 9.28
CA ASP A 137 -24.32 -9.98 9.44
C ASP A 137 -25.85 -9.84 9.30
N ALA A 138 -26.38 -8.63 9.52
CA ALA A 138 -27.81 -8.35 9.40
C ALA A 138 -28.39 -8.59 7.98
N LYS A 139 -27.55 -8.77 6.96
CA LYS A 139 -27.93 -9.08 5.58
C LYS A 139 -27.78 -10.56 5.25
N GLY A 140 -27.49 -11.42 6.25
CA GLY A 140 -27.30 -12.87 6.09
C GLY A 140 -25.98 -13.28 5.43
N LYS A 141 -25.04 -12.35 5.23
CA LYS A 141 -23.69 -12.64 4.71
C LYS A 141 -22.74 -13.00 5.86
N PRO A 142 -21.67 -13.79 5.60
CA PRO A 142 -20.64 -14.02 6.60
C PRO A 142 -20.18 -12.72 7.24
N ARG A 143 -20.22 -12.63 8.56
CA ARG A 143 -19.70 -11.48 9.30
C ARG A 143 -18.21 -11.36 9.02
N LYS A 144 -17.73 -10.12 8.90
CA LYS A 144 -16.32 -9.83 8.64
C LYS A 144 -15.67 -9.27 9.90
N GLN A 145 -14.62 -9.94 10.35
CA GLN A 145 -13.78 -9.50 11.45
C GLN A 145 -12.51 -8.87 10.89
N PRO A 146 -12.23 -7.58 11.13
CA PRO A 146 -10.97 -6.97 10.74
C PRO A 146 -9.82 -7.47 11.62
N PHE A 147 -8.69 -7.69 10.99
CA PHE A 147 -7.41 -8.01 11.61
C PHE A 147 -6.41 -6.93 11.24
N TYR A 148 -5.52 -6.63 12.16
CA TYR A 148 -4.32 -5.84 11.93
C TYR A 148 -3.11 -6.77 11.88
N THR A 149 -2.35 -6.67 10.79
CA THR A 149 -1.13 -7.46 10.58
C THR A 149 0.07 -6.52 10.58
N HIS A 150 1.12 -6.87 11.29
CA HIS A 150 2.32 -6.07 11.45
C HIS A 150 3.57 -6.95 11.57
N ARG A 151 4.77 -6.37 11.50
CA ARG A 151 6.01 -7.10 11.79
C ARG A 151 6.08 -7.50 13.27
N LEU A 152 6.66 -8.67 13.55
CA LEU A 152 6.84 -9.20 14.91
C LEU A 152 7.52 -8.21 15.86
N HIS A 153 8.45 -7.40 15.37
CA HIS A 153 9.21 -6.46 16.19
C HIS A 153 8.80 -4.99 15.99
N GLY A 154 7.67 -4.74 15.32
CA GLY A 154 7.13 -3.39 15.16
C GLY A 154 7.92 -2.50 14.18
N GLU A 155 8.79 -3.07 13.35
CA GLU A 155 9.57 -2.35 12.35
C GLU A 155 8.68 -1.87 11.21
N VAL A 156 9.06 -0.74 10.59
CA VAL A 156 8.40 -0.24 9.38
C VAL A 156 8.60 -1.25 8.24
N MET A 157 7.52 -1.47 7.50
CA MET A 157 7.52 -2.32 6.32
C MET A 157 7.64 -1.47 5.05
N ALA A 158 8.27 -2.04 4.04
CA ALA A 158 8.31 -1.52 2.69
C ALA A 158 7.47 -2.40 1.77
N PHE A 159 6.22 -2.00 1.49
CA PHE A 159 5.44 -2.71 0.48
C PHE A 159 6.00 -2.40 -0.91
N ALA A 160 6.21 -3.45 -1.72
CA ALA A 160 6.52 -3.26 -3.12
C ALA A 160 5.36 -2.56 -3.84
N GLY A 161 5.66 -1.52 -4.58
CA GLY A 161 4.67 -0.75 -5.30
C GLY A 161 5.15 -0.33 -6.67
N LEU A 162 4.23 0.16 -7.48
CA LEU A 162 4.49 0.79 -8.76
C LEU A 162 3.84 2.16 -8.78
N TYR A 163 4.45 3.11 -9.47
CA TYR A 163 3.86 4.43 -9.68
C TYR A 163 3.74 4.77 -11.17
N GLU A 164 2.82 5.69 -11.50
CA GLU A 164 2.57 6.11 -12.87
C GLU A 164 2.21 7.59 -12.92
N PHE A 165 2.56 8.24 -14.03
CA PHE A 165 2.16 9.59 -14.38
C PHE A 165 1.04 9.55 -15.40
N TRP A 166 -0.05 10.22 -15.11
CA TRP A 166 -1.15 10.42 -16.04
C TRP A 166 -1.30 11.92 -16.35
N ARG A 167 -1.38 12.26 -17.64
CA ARG A 167 -1.55 13.64 -18.08
C ARG A 167 -3.01 13.92 -18.39
N ASP A 168 -3.55 14.97 -17.81
CA ASP A 168 -4.84 15.53 -18.22
C ASP A 168 -4.66 16.38 -19.49
N LYS A 169 -5.11 15.85 -20.61
CA LYS A 169 -5.02 16.51 -21.91
C LYS A 169 -5.96 17.71 -22.05
N SER A 170 -6.90 17.91 -21.13
CA SER A 170 -7.75 19.10 -21.09
C SER A 170 -7.02 20.35 -20.56
N VAL A 171 -5.93 20.16 -19.81
CA VAL A 171 -5.03 21.23 -19.40
C VAL A 171 -4.03 21.47 -20.55
N ALA A 172 -4.12 22.65 -21.18
CA ALA A 172 -3.33 22.97 -22.36
C ALA A 172 -1.83 23.04 -22.07
N ASP A 173 -1.47 23.68 -20.95
CA ASP A 173 -0.07 23.82 -20.53
C ASP A 173 0.43 22.49 -19.93
N ALA A 174 1.51 21.96 -20.52
CA ALA A 174 2.12 20.73 -20.05
C ALA A 174 3.01 20.94 -18.82
N ASP A 175 3.43 22.17 -18.56
CA ASP A 175 4.26 22.53 -17.43
C ASP A 175 3.43 22.87 -16.17
N ASP A 176 2.10 23.02 -16.34
CA ASP A 176 1.18 23.20 -15.23
C ASP A 176 1.17 21.92 -14.35
N PRO A 177 1.48 22.02 -13.04
CA PRO A 177 1.43 20.90 -12.12
C PRO A 177 0.04 20.21 -12.08
N GLU A 178 -1.06 20.95 -12.29
CA GLU A 178 -2.42 20.39 -12.35
C GLU A 178 -2.69 19.54 -13.59
N ALA A 179 -1.83 19.63 -14.62
CA ALA A 179 -1.90 18.75 -15.79
C ALA A 179 -1.47 17.31 -15.47
N TRP A 180 -0.76 17.10 -14.36
CA TRP A 180 -0.15 15.81 -14.03
C TRP A 180 -0.67 15.21 -12.73
N LEU A 181 -1.19 13.99 -12.84
CA LEU A 181 -1.56 13.16 -11.71
C LEU A 181 -0.54 12.04 -11.53
N THR A 182 0.07 11.97 -10.35
CA THR A 182 0.92 10.84 -9.97
C THR A 182 0.14 9.89 -9.07
N THR A 183 0.19 8.61 -9.41
CA THR A 183 -0.57 7.58 -8.70
C THR A 183 0.28 6.33 -8.45
N PHE A 184 -0.07 5.53 -7.44
CA PHE A 184 0.62 4.27 -7.16
C PHE A 184 -0.34 3.11 -6.91
N THR A 185 0.17 1.90 -6.99
CA THR A 185 -0.49 0.64 -6.62
C THR A 185 0.42 -0.18 -5.71
N ILE A 186 -0.16 -0.97 -4.82
CA ILE A 186 0.57 -1.93 -3.98
C ILE A 186 0.58 -3.28 -4.68
N ILE A 187 1.74 -3.93 -4.74
CA ILE A 187 1.86 -5.29 -5.24
C ILE A 187 1.49 -6.26 -4.12
N THR A 188 0.68 -7.26 -4.47
CA THR A 188 0.24 -8.31 -3.55
C THR A 188 0.73 -9.68 -4.02
N THR A 189 1.03 -10.54 -3.07
CA THR A 189 1.39 -11.94 -3.26
C THR A 189 0.41 -12.86 -2.55
N ASP A 190 0.55 -14.17 -2.66
CA ASP A 190 -0.22 -15.12 -1.88
C ASP A 190 0.09 -14.94 -0.38
N ALA A 191 -0.90 -15.13 0.46
CA ALA A 191 -0.73 -14.98 1.91
C ALA A 191 0.10 -16.14 2.47
N GLU A 192 0.99 -15.84 3.42
CA GLU A 192 1.75 -16.87 4.12
C GLU A 192 0.86 -17.74 5.03
N PRO A 193 1.30 -18.96 5.38
CA PRO A 193 0.56 -19.83 6.28
C PRO A 193 0.16 -19.14 7.59
N GLY A 194 -1.12 -19.24 7.96
CA GLY A 194 -1.73 -18.55 9.09
C GLY A 194 -2.45 -17.28 8.63
N LEU A 195 -1.82 -16.39 7.90
CA LEU A 195 -2.46 -15.19 7.34
C LEU A 195 -3.48 -15.56 6.24
N ASP A 196 -3.29 -16.67 5.54
CA ASP A 196 -4.24 -17.22 4.57
C ASP A 196 -5.62 -17.55 5.18
N ARG A 197 -5.68 -17.77 6.50
CA ARG A 197 -6.93 -17.90 7.26
C ARG A 197 -7.70 -16.59 7.42
N ILE A 198 -7.05 -15.45 7.23
CA ILE A 198 -7.67 -14.12 7.20
C ILE A 198 -8.09 -13.80 5.77
N HIS A 199 -7.13 -13.86 4.83
CA HIS A 199 -7.32 -13.56 3.42
C HIS A 199 -6.28 -14.30 2.59
N ASP A 200 -6.62 -14.69 1.35
CA ASP A 200 -5.73 -15.41 0.41
C ASP A 200 -4.56 -14.59 -0.14
N ARG A 201 -4.52 -13.29 0.12
CA ARG A 201 -3.48 -12.37 -0.39
C ARG A 201 -2.96 -11.45 0.71
N GLN A 202 -1.67 -11.10 0.61
CA GLN A 202 -1.00 -10.10 1.44
C GLN A 202 -0.17 -9.12 0.59
N PRO A 203 0.23 -7.94 1.10
CA PRO A 203 1.22 -7.09 0.43
C PRO A 203 2.54 -7.84 0.24
N LEU A 204 3.20 -7.61 -0.88
CA LEU A 204 4.59 -8.05 -1.06
C LEU A 204 5.49 -7.11 -0.26
N VAL A 205 6.03 -7.58 0.85
CA VAL A 205 6.93 -6.82 1.72
C VAL A 205 8.37 -7.15 1.38
N LEU A 206 9.13 -6.15 0.94
CA LEU A 206 10.55 -6.28 0.62
C LEU A 206 11.44 -6.00 1.83
N GLU A 207 12.54 -6.73 1.94
CA GLU A 207 13.54 -6.51 2.97
C GLU A 207 14.53 -5.41 2.58
N ARG A 208 15.15 -4.77 3.58
CA ARG A 208 16.06 -3.63 3.38
C ARG A 208 17.18 -3.89 2.35
N PRO A 209 17.83 -5.08 2.33
CA PRO A 209 18.85 -5.37 1.32
C PRO A 209 18.35 -5.35 -0.13
N ASP A 210 17.06 -5.56 -0.34
CA ASP A 210 16.45 -5.62 -1.68
C ASP A 210 15.93 -4.25 -2.17
N TRP A 211 15.84 -3.24 -1.30
CA TRP A 211 15.25 -1.94 -1.65
C TRP A 211 15.98 -1.23 -2.78
N ALA A 212 17.32 -1.23 -2.76
CA ALA A 212 18.13 -0.59 -3.80
C ALA A 212 17.85 -1.23 -5.17
N ALA A 213 17.89 -2.55 -5.25
CA ALA A 213 17.62 -3.26 -6.50
C ALA A 213 16.17 -3.07 -6.96
N TRP A 214 15.20 -2.99 -6.05
CA TRP A 214 13.82 -2.72 -6.40
C TRP A 214 13.61 -1.32 -6.96
N LEU A 215 14.24 -0.31 -6.35
CA LEU A 215 14.08 1.10 -6.73
C LEU A 215 14.85 1.49 -7.98
N ASP A 216 15.96 0.82 -8.30
CA ASP A 216 16.79 1.13 -9.47
C ASP A 216 16.03 0.84 -10.78
N PRO A 217 15.70 1.87 -11.60
CA PRO A 217 14.99 1.69 -12.85
C PRO A 217 15.73 0.82 -13.88
N GLN A 218 17.04 0.64 -13.72
CA GLN A 218 17.89 -0.14 -14.60
C GLN A 218 18.02 -1.62 -14.17
N THR A 219 17.46 -2.01 -13.04
CA THR A 219 17.49 -3.40 -12.57
C THR A 219 16.89 -4.33 -13.63
N GLU A 220 17.66 -5.35 -13.98
CA GLU A 220 17.27 -6.34 -14.98
C GLU A 220 16.00 -7.10 -14.59
N GLU A 221 15.19 -7.47 -15.60
CA GLU A 221 13.89 -8.10 -15.41
C GLU A 221 13.99 -9.41 -14.60
N GLU A 222 15.06 -10.18 -14.75
CA GLU A 222 15.26 -11.42 -13.98
C GLU A 222 15.35 -11.14 -12.47
N THR A 223 16.10 -10.11 -12.07
CA THR A 223 16.17 -9.68 -10.67
C THR A 223 14.81 -9.17 -10.18
N VAL A 224 14.08 -8.41 -11.00
CA VAL A 224 12.73 -7.96 -10.66
C VAL A 224 11.80 -9.15 -10.46
N ARG A 225 11.84 -10.18 -11.32
CA ARG A 225 11.07 -11.42 -11.18
C ARG A 225 11.39 -12.16 -9.89
N ARG A 226 12.66 -12.26 -9.52
CA ARG A 226 13.09 -12.86 -8.25
C ARG A 226 12.51 -12.10 -7.06
N LEU A 227 12.54 -10.76 -7.07
CA LEU A 227 11.97 -9.93 -6.01
C LEU A 227 10.44 -10.06 -5.92
N LEU A 228 9.76 -10.21 -7.06
CA LEU A 228 8.31 -10.42 -7.12
C LEU A 228 7.88 -11.81 -6.60
N ALA A 229 8.78 -12.80 -6.67
CA ALA A 229 8.57 -14.14 -6.15
C ALA A 229 9.13 -14.32 -4.73
N PHE A 230 9.49 -13.21 -4.04
CA PHE A 230 10.06 -13.28 -2.71
C PHE A 230 9.04 -13.79 -1.68
N GLU A 231 9.42 -14.88 -1.02
CA GLU A 231 8.64 -15.52 0.04
C GLU A 231 9.54 -15.75 1.25
N GLN A 232 9.12 -15.22 2.39
CA GLN A 232 9.77 -15.47 3.67
C GLN A 232 8.69 -15.51 4.76
N PRO A 233 8.10 -16.68 5.04
CA PRO A 233 7.05 -16.82 6.03
C PRO A 233 7.56 -16.59 7.46
N GLY A 234 6.64 -16.24 8.37
CA GLY A 234 6.92 -16.09 9.80
C GLY A 234 7.47 -14.72 10.19
N ARG A 235 7.33 -13.71 9.32
CA ARG A 235 7.76 -12.34 9.63
C ARG A 235 6.69 -11.48 10.30
N PHE A 236 5.46 -11.91 10.24
CA PHE A 236 4.30 -11.12 10.64
C PHE A 236 3.53 -11.77 11.78
N ASP A 237 2.91 -10.93 12.59
CA ASP A 237 1.86 -11.28 13.54
C ASP A 237 0.56 -10.58 13.15
N ALA A 238 -0.56 -11.17 13.51
CA ALA A 238 -1.87 -10.60 13.22
C ALA A 238 -2.85 -10.88 14.35
N TYR A 239 -3.66 -9.89 14.68
CA TYR A 239 -4.69 -10.00 15.70
C TYR A 239 -5.99 -9.30 15.30
N PRO A 240 -7.14 -9.75 15.80
CA PRO A 240 -8.42 -9.11 15.55
C PRO A 240 -8.53 -7.76 16.26
N ILE A 241 -9.12 -6.80 15.58
CA ILE A 241 -9.30 -5.42 16.05
C ILE A 241 -10.77 -4.98 15.94
N SER A 242 -11.07 -3.80 16.48
CA SER A 242 -12.41 -3.21 16.42
C SER A 242 -12.89 -2.96 14.99
N THR A 243 -14.19 -3.13 14.77
CA THR A 243 -14.87 -2.78 13.50
C THR A 243 -14.90 -1.28 13.21
N GLU A 244 -14.46 -0.44 14.14
CA GLU A 244 -14.32 1.02 13.93
C GLU A 244 -13.43 1.36 12.74
N VAL A 245 -12.44 0.50 12.41
CA VAL A 245 -11.59 0.63 11.22
C VAL A 245 -12.38 0.61 9.90
N ASN A 246 -13.60 0.05 9.88
CA ASN A 246 -14.45 0.00 8.69
C ASN A 246 -14.82 1.40 8.18
N ASN A 247 -14.99 2.35 9.09
CA ASN A 247 -15.24 3.74 8.73
C ASN A 247 -13.91 4.45 8.42
N THR A 248 -13.69 4.82 7.16
CA THR A 248 -12.47 5.49 6.70
C THR A 248 -12.25 6.89 7.27
N ARG A 249 -13.23 7.45 7.98
CA ARG A 249 -13.11 8.73 8.68
C ARG A 249 -12.50 8.60 10.07
N ASN A 250 -12.52 7.38 10.62
CA ASN A 250 -11.90 7.11 11.92
C ASN A 250 -10.39 7.07 11.72
N ASN A 251 -9.67 7.76 12.59
CA ASN A 251 -8.21 7.81 12.61
C ASN A 251 -7.74 7.95 14.07
N GLY A 252 -6.80 7.12 14.47
CA GLY A 252 -6.24 7.13 15.83
C GLY A 252 -5.58 5.80 16.18
N ALA A 253 -4.69 5.83 17.15
CA ALA A 253 -3.94 4.65 17.60
C ALA A 253 -4.83 3.57 18.22
N ASP A 254 -6.01 3.93 18.70
CA ASP A 254 -7.03 3.03 19.23
C ASP A 254 -7.52 2.00 18.20
N LEU A 255 -7.43 2.33 16.90
CA LEU A 255 -7.74 1.39 15.81
C LEU A 255 -6.80 0.18 15.76
N LEU A 256 -5.61 0.29 16.34
CA LEU A 256 -4.61 -0.79 16.39
C LEU A 256 -4.74 -1.70 17.63
N LEU A 257 -5.65 -1.38 18.55
CA LEU A 257 -5.76 -2.16 19.78
C LEU A 257 -6.40 -3.53 19.52
N PRO A 258 -5.80 -4.62 20.05
CA PRO A 258 -6.37 -5.95 19.92
C PRO A 258 -7.69 -6.04 20.70
N LEU A 259 -8.65 -6.77 20.13
CA LEU A 259 -9.88 -7.11 20.84
C LEU A 259 -9.62 -8.15 21.95
N PRO A 260 -10.31 -8.01 23.11
CA PRO A 260 -10.33 -9.05 24.12
C PRO A 260 -10.87 -10.39 23.57
N LYS A 261 -10.33 -11.51 24.04
CA LYS A 261 -10.79 -12.83 23.58
C LYS A 261 -12.28 -13.07 23.80
N ASP A 262 -12.84 -12.53 24.87
CA ASP A 262 -14.26 -12.68 25.21
C ASP A 262 -15.20 -11.97 24.19
N ASP A 263 -14.68 -11.03 23.43
CA ASP A 263 -15.42 -10.32 22.37
C ASP A 263 -15.34 -11.04 21.01
N LEU A 264 -14.54 -12.11 20.92
CA LEU A 264 -14.33 -12.86 19.69
C LEU A 264 -15.34 -14.00 19.56
N HIS A 265 -16.27 -13.88 18.62
CA HIS A 265 -17.24 -14.92 18.29
C HIS A 265 -17.17 -15.25 16.80
N GLY A 266 -17.06 -16.55 16.47
CA GLY A 266 -16.99 -17.00 15.09
C GLY A 266 -15.75 -16.47 14.33
N VAL A 267 -14.67 -16.25 15.04
CA VAL A 267 -13.35 -15.83 14.50
C VAL A 267 -12.47 -17.07 14.44
N VAL A 268 -11.78 -17.28 13.33
CA VAL A 268 -10.82 -18.37 13.19
C VAL A 268 -9.48 -17.90 13.75
N ASP A 269 -8.96 -18.62 14.73
CA ASP A 269 -7.61 -18.42 15.25
C ASP A 269 -6.58 -18.69 14.15
N ILE A 270 -5.69 -17.75 13.91
CA ILE A 270 -4.73 -17.83 12.79
C ILE A 270 -3.63 -18.86 13.02
N VAL A 271 -3.36 -19.24 14.28
CA VAL A 271 -2.34 -20.22 14.67
C VAL A 271 -2.94 -21.62 14.68
N THR A 272 -4.03 -21.81 15.42
CA THR A 272 -4.61 -23.16 15.63
C THR A 272 -5.62 -23.55 14.53
N GLY A 273 -6.27 -22.58 13.89
CA GLY A 273 -7.36 -22.81 12.94
C GLY A 273 -8.70 -23.11 13.62
N GLU A 274 -8.78 -23.05 14.94
CA GLU A 274 -10.02 -23.27 15.69
C GLU A 274 -10.94 -22.04 15.60
N VAL A 275 -12.26 -22.29 15.66
CA VAL A 275 -13.26 -21.22 15.67
C VAL A 275 -13.52 -20.78 17.11
N ILE A 276 -13.13 -19.55 17.45
CA ILE A 276 -13.33 -18.97 18.77
C ILE A 276 -14.80 -18.65 18.98
N GLY A 277 -15.36 -19.04 20.13
CA GLY A 277 -16.73 -18.74 20.51
C GLY A 277 -17.80 -19.42 19.63
N ALA A 278 -17.47 -20.51 18.94
CA ALA A 278 -18.46 -21.35 18.29
C ALA A 278 -19.37 -21.98 19.37
N ARG A 279 -20.68 -21.70 19.25
CA ARG A 279 -21.72 -22.33 20.09
C ARG A 279 -22.17 -23.64 19.50
#